data_6b64694d6af11be39f2f178c257c37f0
#
_entry.id   6b64694d6af11be39f2f178c257c37f0
#
_cell.length_a   1.000
_cell.length_b   1.000
_cell.length_c   1.000
_cell.angle_alpha   90.00
_cell.angle_beta   90.00
_cell.angle_gamma   90.00
#
_symmetry.space_group_name_H-M   'P 1'
#
loop_
_entity.id
_entity.type
_entity.pdbx_description
1 polymer ?
#
loop_
_entity_poly.entity_id
_entity_poly.type
_entity_poly.pdbx_seq_one_letter_code
_entity_poly.pdbx_strand_id
1 'polypeptide(L)'
;MPTTMYNATVELDIPASQAEADYGDRLLDRFADHHAVLARSLLGRLDLILSLPALGLWQATATVRALIADLPVARLTVETSADFDRRSEAEVPTRLLSVTEAAEKLGLT
;
A
#
# COMPACT_ATOMS: atom_id res chain seq x y z
N MET A 1 18.15 -11.06 -17.21
CA MET A 1 16.67 -11.10 -17.23
C MET A 1 16.14 -9.76 -16.77
N PRO A 2 15.23 -9.16 -17.50
CA PRO A 2 14.65 -7.91 -17.05
C PRO A 2 13.79 -8.13 -15.81
N THR A 3 13.82 -7.15 -14.92
CA THR A 3 12.97 -7.17 -13.74
C THR A 3 11.76 -6.26 -13.95
N THR A 4 10.70 -6.55 -13.19
CA THR A 4 9.50 -5.73 -13.13
C THR A 4 9.42 -5.14 -11.74
N MET A 5 8.93 -3.90 -11.63
CA MET A 5 8.70 -3.29 -10.33
C MET A 5 7.37 -3.76 -9.75
N TYR A 6 7.42 -4.12 -8.49
CA TYR A 6 6.24 -4.57 -7.74
C TYR A 6 6.02 -3.65 -6.55
N ASN A 7 4.76 -3.47 -6.19
CA ASN A 7 4.36 -2.81 -4.96
C ASN A 7 3.79 -3.85 -4.01
N ALA A 8 4.19 -3.75 -2.75
CA ALA A 8 3.63 -4.58 -1.69
C ALA A 8 2.93 -3.67 -0.69
N THR A 9 1.65 -3.91 -0.45
CA THR A 9 0.90 -3.20 0.58
C THR A 9 0.77 -4.13 1.77
N VAL A 10 1.39 -3.75 2.88
CA VAL A 10 1.43 -4.54 4.10
C VAL A 10 0.54 -3.85 5.12
N GLU A 11 -0.64 -4.40 5.33
CA GLU A 11 -1.51 -3.89 6.39
C GLU A 11 -1.07 -4.50 7.71
N LEU A 12 -0.63 -3.65 8.63
CA LEU A 12 -0.19 -4.09 9.94
C LEU A 12 -1.35 -4.13 10.92
N ASP A 13 -1.34 -5.08 11.83
CA ASP A 13 -2.39 -5.21 12.85
C ASP A 13 -2.15 -4.22 13.98
N ILE A 14 -2.03 -2.95 13.62
CA ILE A 14 -1.89 -1.83 14.55
C ILE A 14 -2.67 -0.63 14.02
N PRO A 15 -3.20 0.21 14.90
CA PRO A 15 -3.91 1.42 14.46
C PRO A 15 -2.98 2.38 13.74
N ALA A 16 -3.49 3.05 12.70
CA ALA A 16 -2.72 4.04 11.96
C ALA A 16 -2.25 5.20 12.85
N SER A 17 -2.98 5.48 13.93
CA SER A 17 -2.60 6.53 14.88
C SER A 17 -1.25 6.27 15.56
N GLN A 18 -0.80 5.02 15.63
CA GLN A 18 0.52 4.72 16.20
C GLN A 18 1.67 5.19 15.32
N ALA A 19 1.42 5.50 14.06
CA ALA A 19 2.45 6.04 13.17
C ALA A 19 2.87 7.46 13.58
N GLU A 20 2.05 8.15 14.35
CA GLU A 20 2.36 9.50 14.82
C GLU A 20 3.49 9.51 15.87
N ALA A 21 3.78 8.36 16.46
CA ALA A 21 4.93 8.21 17.34
C ALA A 21 6.16 7.79 16.51
N ASP A 22 7.24 7.40 17.18
CA ASP A 22 8.49 7.00 16.53
C ASP A 22 8.34 5.77 15.62
N TYR A 23 7.28 5.00 15.79
CA TYR A 23 7.13 3.74 15.09
C TYR A 23 7.08 3.92 13.58
N GLY A 24 6.34 4.90 13.11
CA GLY A 24 6.25 5.18 11.67
C GLY A 24 7.60 5.58 11.10
N ASP A 25 8.31 6.45 11.79
CA ASP A 25 9.64 6.89 11.36
C ASP A 25 10.62 5.72 11.30
N ARG A 26 10.58 4.83 12.28
CA ARG A 26 11.46 3.66 12.29
C ARG A 26 11.16 2.71 11.12
N LEU A 27 9.88 2.54 10.77
CA LEU A 27 9.52 1.75 9.60
C LEU A 27 10.04 2.37 8.31
N LEU A 28 9.86 3.69 8.15
CA LEU A 28 10.34 4.38 6.97
C LEU A 28 11.85 4.29 6.82
N ASP A 29 12.59 4.44 7.92
CA ASP A 29 14.05 4.31 7.91
C ASP A 29 14.47 2.89 7.58
N ARG A 30 13.81 1.90 8.20
CA ARG A 30 14.15 0.50 7.99
C ARG A 30 13.98 0.05 6.54
N PHE A 31 12.93 0.54 5.90
CA PHE A 31 12.58 0.13 4.52
C PHE A 31 12.87 1.21 3.49
N ALA A 32 13.74 2.17 3.81
CA ALA A 32 14.06 3.27 2.91
C ALA A 32 14.54 2.80 1.54
N ASP A 33 15.30 1.70 1.48
CA ASP A 33 15.81 1.14 0.23
C ASP A 33 14.70 0.60 -0.68
N HIS A 34 13.51 0.42 -0.13
CA HIS A 34 12.35 -0.08 -0.86
C HIS A 34 11.28 0.99 -1.04
N HIS A 35 11.67 2.25 -0.97
CA HIS A 35 10.76 3.39 -1.20
C HIS A 35 9.52 3.34 -0.31
N ALA A 36 9.73 3.07 0.97
CA ALA A 36 8.64 2.88 1.92
C ALA A 36 7.75 4.12 2.05
N VAL A 37 6.46 3.88 2.06
CA VAL A 37 5.43 4.91 2.28
C VAL A 37 4.44 4.37 3.30
N LEU A 38 3.94 5.24 4.16
CA LEU A 38 2.89 4.87 5.13
C LEU A 38 1.57 5.44 4.69
N ALA A 39 0.49 4.68 4.95
CA ALA A 39 -0.86 5.09 4.63
C ALA A 39 -1.82 4.55 5.69
N ARG A 40 -3.07 4.98 5.62
CA ARG A 40 -4.13 4.44 6.47
C ARG A 40 -4.96 3.47 5.65
N SER A 41 -5.20 2.27 6.17
CA SER A 41 -6.05 1.29 5.52
C SER A 41 -7.52 1.65 5.73
N LEU A 42 -8.39 0.96 4.99
CA LEU A 42 -9.84 1.14 5.14
C LEU A 42 -10.32 0.77 6.53
N LEU A 43 -9.61 -0.12 7.21
CA LEU A 43 -9.94 -0.52 8.58
C LEU A 43 -9.31 0.38 9.63
N GLY A 44 -8.66 1.47 9.22
CA GLY A 44 -8.00 2.38 10.14
C GLY A 44 -6.67 1.89 10.66
N ARG A 45 -6.10 0.87 10.03
CA ARG A 45 -4.80 0.30 10.39
C ARG A 45 -3.69 0.96 9.60
N LEU A 46 -2.46 0.70 10.00
CA LEU A 46 -1.28 1.23 9.33
C LEU A 46 -0.92 0.35 8.14
N ASP A 47 -0.87 0.95 6.94
CA ASP A 47 -0.37 0.31 5.74
C ASP A 47 1.07 0.74 5.49
N LEU A 48 1.95 -0.23 5.31
CA LEU A 48 3.32 -0.01 4.85
C LEU A 48 3.37 -0.43 3.38
N ILE A 49 3.73 0.51 2.51
CA ILE A 49 3.79 0.25 1.08
C ILE A 49 5.26 0.25 0.65
N LEU A 50 5.69 -0.84 0.03
CA LEU A 50 7.07 -1.04 -0.41
C LEU A 50 7.09 -1.22 -1.91
N SER A 51 8.19 -0.78 -2.56
CA SER A 51 8.44 -1.01 -3.98
C SER A 51 9.73 -1.77 -4.13
N LEU A 52 9.76 -2.78 -5.01
CA LEU A 52 10.95 -3.59 -5.23
C LEU A 52 10.93 -4.21 -6.62
N PRO A 53 12.12 -4.39 -7.24
CA PRO A 53 12.20 -5.12 -8.50
C PRO A 53 12.24 -6.62 -8.24
N ALA A 54 11.65 -7.39 -9.15
CA ALA A 54 11.70 -8.84 -9.09
C ALA A 54 11.50 -9.44 -10.48
N LEU A 55 11.87 -10.70 -10.63
CA LEU A 55 11.69 -11.41 -11.90
C LEU A 55 10.24 -11.80 -12.12
N GLY A 56 9.45 -11.92 -11.05
CA GLY A 56 8.05 -12.26 -11.12
C GLY A 56 7.37 -12.09 -9.78
N LEU A 57 6.06 -12.29 -9.78
CA LEU A 57 5.22 -12.09 -8.60
C LEU A 57 5.66 -12.94 -7.41
N TRP A 58 5.99 -14.20 -7.66
CA TRP A 58 6.37 -15.10 -6.56
C TRP A 58 7.69 -14.72 -5.91
N GLN A 59 8.66 -14.25 -6.72
CA GLN A 59 9.92 -13.75 -6.17
C GLN A 59 9.68 -12.49 -5.35
N ALA A 60 8.86 -11.56 -5.86
CA ALA A 60 8.53 -10.35 -5.13
C ALA A 60 7.88 -10.69 -3.80
N THR A 61 6.91 -11.61 -3.82
CA THR A 61 6.19 -12.02 -2.61
C THR A 61 7.13 -12.66 -1.60
N ALA A 62 8.02 -13.54 -2.05
CA ALA A 62 8.98 -14.20 -1.16
C ALA A 62 9.92 -13.19 -0.50
N THR A 63 10.39 -12.22 -1.28
CA THR A 63 11.29 -11.17 -0.77
C THR A 63 10.57 -10.32 0.27
N VAL A 64 9.35 -9.88 -0.02
CA VAL A 64 8.58 -9.07 0.93
C VAL A 64 8.31 -9.85 2.21
N ARG A 65 7.91 -11.12 2.10
CA ARG A 65 7.66 -11.95 3.29
C ARG A 65 8.88 -12.03 4.19
N ALA A 66 10.05 -12.17 3.60
CA ALA A 66 11.29 -12.19 4.38
C ALA A 66 11.57 -10.86 5.06
N LEU A 67 11.30 -9.74 4.36
CA LEU A 67 11.54 -8.40 4.89
C LEU A 67 10.64 -8.07 6.08
N ILE A 68 9.40 -8.55 6.08
CA ILE A 68 8.41 -8.20 7.08
C ILE A 68 8.08 -9.33 8.06
N ALA A 69 8.93 -10.37 8.10
CA ALA A 69 8.65 -11.58 8.87
C ALA A 69 8.43 -11.32 10.36
N ASP A 70 9.03 -10.26 10.90
CA ASP A 70 8.93 -9.90 12.33
C ASP A 70 7.83 -8.88 12.63
N LEU A 71 7.08 -8.47 11.62
CA LEU A 71 6.02 -7.46 11.80
C LEU A 71 4.66 -8.12 12.01
N PRO A 72 3.74 -7.44 12.72
CA PRO A 72 2.40 -7.96 12.95
C PRO A 72 1.51 -7.75 11.72
N VAL A 73 1.71 -8.57 10.68
CA VAL A 73 1.02 -8.42 9.41
C VAL A 73 -0.39 -9.00 9.50
N ALA A 74 -1.39 -8.18 9.14
CA ALA A 74 -2.77 -8.61 9.05
C ALA A 74 -3.15 -8.98 7.62
N ARG A 75 -2.55 -8.31 6.63
CA ARG A 75 -2.88 -8.54 5.23
C ARG A 75 -1.68 -8.13 4.37
N LEU A 76 -1.43 -8.91 3.34
CA LEU A 76 -0.36 -8.62 2.37
C LEU A 76 -0.94 -8.67 0.96
N THR A 77 -0.70 -7.62 0.20
CA THR A 77 -1.07 -7.56 -1.22
C THR A 77 0.19 -7.24 -2.03
N VAL A 78 0.49 -8.06 -3.03
CA VAL A 78 1.62 -7.84 -3.91
C VAL A 78 1.11 -7.77 -5.34
N GLU A 79 1.48 -6.71 -6.05
CA GLU A 79 1.03 -6.48 -7.43
C GLU A 79 2.10 -5.70 -8.18
N THR A 80 2.03 -5.68 -9.51
CA THR A 80 2.95 -4.83 -10.28
C THR A 80 2.71 -3.37 -9.94
N SER A 81 3.77 -2.56 -10.02
CA SER A 81 3.62 -1.12 -9.78
C SER A 81 2.66 -0.49 -10.77
N ALA A 82 2.63 -0.97 -12.01
CA ALA A 82 1.69 -0.48 -13.00
C ALA A 82 0.23 -0.75 -12.59
N ASP A 83 -0.07 -1.94 -12.07
CA ASP A 83 -1.41 -2.26 -11.60
C ASP A 83 -1.77 -1.47 -10.35
N PHE A 84 -0.80 -1.31 -9.44
CA PHE A 84 -0.99 -0.49 -8.25
C PHE A 84 -1.37 0.94 -8.63
N ASP A 85 -0.65 1.54 -9.58
CA ASP A 85 -0.91 2.91 -10.02
C ASP A 85 -2.29 3.02 -10.68
N ARG A 86 -2.64 2.07 -11.55
CA ARG A 86 -3.95 2.08 -12.21
C ARG A 86 -5.08 1.95 -11.21
N ARG A 87 -4.93 1.08 -10.23
CA ARG A 87 -5.94 0.88 -9.20
C ARG A 87 -6.08 2.11 -8.32
N SER A 88 -4.96 2.72 -7.95
CA SER A 88 -4.96 3.93 -7.12
C SER A 88 -5.60 5.10 -7.86
N GLU A 89 -5.29 5.26 -9.14
CA GLU A 89 -5.91 6.32 -9.95
C GLU A 89 -7.41 6.10 -10.11
N ALA A 90 -7.84 4.86 -10.27
CA ALA A 90 -9.25 4.54 -10.42
C ALA A 90 -10.01 4.73 -9.10
N GLU A 91 -9.44 4.29 -7.99
CA GLU A 91 -10.10 4.35 -6.68
C GLU A 91 -10.30 5.77 -6.18
N VAL A 92 -9.27 6.61 -6.29
CA VAL A 92 -9.34 7.98 -5.76
C VAL A 92 -10.39 8.80 -6.48
N PRO A 93 -10.41 8.87 -7.84
CA PRO A 93 -11.49 9.55 -8.54
C PRO A 93 -12.86 8.95 -8.25
N THR A 94 -12.95 7.63 -8.14
CA THR A 94 -14.21 6.96 -7.85
C THR A 94 -14.76 7.37 -6.50
N ARG A 95 -13.92 7.49 -5.49
CA ARG A 95 -14.35 7.92 -4.16
C ARG A 95 -14.83 9.36 -4.17
N LEU A 96 -14.11 10.24 -4.87
CA LEU A 96 -14.52 11.63 -5.00
C LEU A 96 -15.84 11.73 -5.75
N LEU A 97 -16.01 10.92 -6.79
CA LEU A 97 -17.27 10.87 -7.53
C LEU A 97 -18.43 10.45 -6.65
N SER A 98 -18.23 9.46 -5.78
CA SER A 98 -19.30 8.99 -4.91
C SER A 98 -19.73 10.04 -3.90
N VAL A 99 -18.83 10.95 -3.52
CA VAL A 99 -19.16 12.03 -2.58
C VAL A 99 -19.80 13.21 -3.30
N THR A 100 -19.26 13.61 -4.43
CA THR A 100 -19.68 14.84 -5.11
C THR A 100 -20.36 14.57 -6.44
N GLU A 101 -19.65 13.92 -7.35
CA GLU A 101 -20.14 13.74 -8.70
C GLU A 101 -21.21 12.68 -8.85
N ALA A 102 -21.23 11.69 -7.97
CA ALA A 102 -22.31 10.70 -8.01
C ALA A 102 -23.63 11.39 -7.76
N ALA A 103 -23.66 12.34 -6.82
CA ALA A 103 -24.88 13.11 -6.57
C ALA A 103 -25.29 13.91 -7.80
N GLU A 104 -24.34 14.54 -8.46
CA GLU A 104 -24.61 15.32 -9.67
C GLU A 104 -25.09 14.44 -10.82
N LYS A 105 -24.40 13.31 -11.05
CA LYS A 105 -24.75 12.40 -12.14
C LYS A 105 -26.08 11.74 -11.94
N LEU A 106 -26.50 11.54 -10.70
CA LEU A 106 -27.78 10.98 -10.37
C LEU A 106 -28.89 12.03 -10.37
N GLY A 107 -28.55 13.27 -10.65
CA GLY A 107 -29.55 14.34 -10.70
C GLY A 107 -30.03 14.75 -9.32
N LEU A 108 -29.25 14.50 -8.30
CA LEU A 108 -29.61 14.87 -6.92
C LEU A 108 -29.21 16.27 -6.57
N THR A 109 -28.52 16.95 -7.48
CA THR A 109 -28.10 18.33 -7.30
C THR A 109 -28.62 19.17 -8.43
#